data_251e0a8090e74084b7a230d06434abf0
#
_entry.id   251e0a8090e74084b7a230d06434abf0
#
_cell.length_a   1.000
_cell.length_b   1.000
_cell.length_c   1.000
_cell.angle_alpha   90.00
_cell.angle_beta   90.00
_cell.angle_gamma   90.00
#
_symmetry.space_group_name_H-M   'P 1'
#
loop_
_entity.id
_entity.type
_entity.pdbx_description
1 polymer ?
#
loop_
_entity_poly.entity_id
_entity_poly.type
_entity_poly.pdbx_seq_one_letter_code
_entity_poly.pdbx_strand_id
1 'polypeptide(L)'
;MQRNWLTGVAVVVAGTSLVVTAMALQAGGVSGSVTAKGLRTNAGFVISLQAPGTKVTPPAKPLELDQKGMVFMPHVMAVVRGTTVRFLNSDAVAHNVFSPEGKYNLGTWPQGATRDHLFDKPGVYTQLCRVHPEMEAFVVVLETPYFAVTDRDGQYAIADVPPGKYTLVAWSEKLKSVKQEVAIEAGKTLTVDLAMAR
;
A
#
# COMPACT_ATOMS: atom_id res chain seq x y z
N MET A 1 4.79 89.61 -14.83
CA MET A 1 5.12 88.42 -14.03
C MET A 1 3.88 87.57 -13.90
N GLN A 2 3.72 86.57 -14.71
CA GLN A 2 2.60 85.59 -14.62
C GLN A 2 3.15 84.22 -14.17
N ARG A 3 2.65 83.70 -13.10
CA ARG A 3 3.00 82.41 -12.52
C ARG A 3 1.93 81.43 -12.94
N ASN A 4 2.30 80.48 -13.84
CA ASN A 4 1.46 79.35 -14.23
C ASN A 4 1.51 78.26 -13.17
N TRP A 5 0.40 77.87 -12.61
CA TRP A 5 0.20 76.70 -11.76
C TRP A 5 -0.25 75.53 -12.64
N LEU A 6 0.60 74.56 -12.82
CA LEU A 6 0.23 73.26 -13.43
C LEU A 6 -0.26 72.32 -12.32
N THR A 7 -1.54 72.07 -12.30
CA THR A 7 -2.16 71.06 -11.43
C THR A 7 -1.96 69.69 -12.06
N GLY A 8 -1.07 68.86 -11.48
CA GLY A 8 -0.88 67.48 -11.84
C GLY A 8 -2.00 66.62 -11.25
N VAL A 9 -2.77 65.94 -12.08
CA VAL A 9 -3.74 64.91 -11.70
C VAL A 9 -3.00 63.60 -11.53
N ALA A 10 -2.89 63.11 -10.31
CA ALA A 10 -2.38 61.79 -10.03
C ALA A 10 -3.49 60.75 -10.25
N VAL A 11 -3.34 59.89 -11.26
CA VAL A 11 -4.21 58.72 -11.48
C VAL A 11 -3.70 57.58 -10.59
N VAL A 12 -4.44 57.27 -9.54
CA VAL A 12 -4.21 56.06 -8.70
C VAL A 12 -4.86 54.89 -9.40
N VAL A 13 -4.08 54.02 -10.02
CA VAL A 13 -4.55 52.72 -10.53
C VAL A 13 -4.55 51.75 -9.37
N ALA A 14 -5.73 51.48 -8.80
CA ALA A 14 -5.93 50.45 -7.80
C ALA A 14 -5.86 49.07 -8.51
N GLY A 15 -4.71 48.41 -8.43
CA GLY A 15 -4.55 47.03 -8.86
C GLY A 15 -5.22 46.07 -7.88
N THR A 16 -6.36 45.50 -8.25
CA THR A 16 -6.98 44.39 -7.48
C THR A 16 -6.18 43.10 -7.78
N SER A 17 -5.28 42.74 -6.85
CA SER A 17 -4.63 41.43 -6.87
C SER A 17 -5.64 40.35 -6.54
N LEU A 18 -6.02 39.54 -7.52
CA LEU A 18 -6.83 38.35 -7.32
C LEU A 18 -5.93 37.29 -6.61
N VAL A 19 -6.08 37.14 -5.30
CA VAL A 19 -5.45 36.07 -4.53
C VAL A 19 -6.24 34.79 -4.84
N VAL A 20 -5.76 33.99 -5.80
CA VAL A 20 -6.26 32.62 -6.03
C VAL A 20 -5.69 31.76 -4.91
N THR A 21 -6.46 31.57 -3.85
CA THR A 21 -6.15 30.60 -2.80
C THR A 21 -6.31 29.21 -3.43
N ALA A 22 -5.22 28.53 -3.74
CA ALA A 22 -5.24 27.11 -4.10
C ALA A 22 -5.73 26.35 -2.85
N MET A 23 -7.00 25.94 -2.85
CA MET A 23 -7.50 24.99 -1.85
C MET A 23 -6.74 23.68 -2.06
N ALA A 24 -5.84 23.36 -1.14
CA ALA A 24 -5.25 22.03 -1.09
C ALA A 24 -6.42 21.02 -0.97
N LEU A 25 -6.52 20.13 -1.92
CA LEU A 25 -7.55 19.10 -1.94
C LEU A 25 -7.30 18.19 -0.71
N GLN A 26 -8.12 18.30 0.32
CA GLN A 26 -7.98 17.49 1.53
C GLN A 26 -8.09 16.01 1.16
N ALA A 27 -7.09 15.22 1.57
CA ALA A 27 -7.15 13.77 1.41
C ALA A 27 -8.33 13.19 2.20
N GLY A 28 -8.93 12.14 1.67
CA GLY A 28 -9.94 11.35 2.35
C GLY A 28 -9.37 10.01 2.80
N GLY A 29 -10.24 9.04 3.05
CA GLY A 29 -9.84 7.69 3.42
C GLY A 29 -10.95 6.68 3.22
N VAL A 30 -10.62 5.42 3.46
CA VAL A 30 -11.58 4.33 3.57
C VAL A 30 -11.24 3.47 4.78
N SER A 31 -12.25 3.03 5.52
CA SER A 31 -12.11 2.10 6.63
C SER A 31 -13.27 1.10 6.61
N GLY A 32 -13.16 0.03 7.35
CA GLY A 32 -14.21 -0.96 7.46
C GLY A 32 -13.70 -2.29 7.97
N SER A 33 -14.51 -3.31 7.80
CA SER A 33 -14.20 -4.67 8.21
C SER A 33 -14.33 -5.66 7.05
N VAL A 34 -13.56 -6.74 7.13
CA VAL A 34 -13.70 -7.90 6.26
C VAL A 34 -14.17 -9.09 7.10
N THR A 35 -15.25 -9.73 6.68
CA THR A 35 -15.73 -10.97 7.28
C THR A 35 -15.59 -12.12 6.29
N ALA A 36 -15.12 -13.27 6.77
CA ALA A 36 -14.96 -14.46 5.97
C ALA A 36 -15.52 -15.69 6.71
N LYS A 37 -16.54 -16.31 6.13
CA LYS A 37 -17.12 -17.53 6.72
C LYS A 37 -16.16 -18.72 6.59
N GLY A 38 -15.97 -19.45 7.67
CA GLY A 38 -15.19 -20.70 7.69
C GLY A 38 -13.68 -20.52 7.84
N LEU A 39 -13.18 -19.31 8.10
CA LEU A 39 -11.82 -19.06 8.53
C LEU A 39 -11.74 -18.88 10.05
N ARG A 40 -10.56 -19.19 10.63
CA ARG A 40 -10.30 -19.02 12.07
C ARG A 40 -10.02 -17.57 12.46
N THR A 41 -9.66 -16.74 11.50
CA THR A 41 -9.30 -15.33 11.68
C THR A 41 -9.62 -14.57 10.40
N ASN A 42 -9.88 -13.29 10.52
CA ASN A 42 -10.03 -12.37 9.41
C ASN A 42 -8.74 -11.54 9.18
N ALA A 43 -7.62 -11.92 9.79
CA ALA A 43 -6.32 -11.27 9.59
C ALA A 43 -5.70 -11.60 8.23
N GLY A 44 -4.87 -10.68 7.74
CA GLY A 44 -4.04 -10.93 6.56
C GLY A 44 -4.75 -10.74 5.22
N PHE A 45 -5.97 -10.18 5.20
CA PHE A 45 -6.57 -9.74 3.94
C PHE A 45 -5.91 -8.44 3.48
N VAL A 46 -5.52 -8.38 2.22
CA VAL A 46 -4.96 -7.15 1.64
C VAL A 46 -6.08 -6.36 0.97
N ILE A 47 -6.34 -5.19 1.52
CA ILE A 47 -7.31 -4.24 0.96
C ILE A 47 -6.53 -3.16 0.23
N SER A 48 -6.85 -2.90 -1.02
CA SER A 48 -6.17 -1.90 -1.84
C SER A 48 -7.14 -1.09 -2.68
N LEU A 49 -6.81 0.19 -2.90
CA LEU A 49 -7.51 1.06 -3.82
C LEU A 49 -6.70 1.16 -5.11
N GLN A 50 -7.27 0.65 -6.20
CA GLN A 50 -6.64 0.69 -7.51
C GLN A 50 -7.11 1.92 -8.29
N ALA A 51 -6.14 2.67 -8.82
CA ALA A 51 -6.38 3.76 -9.78
C ALA A 51 -5.27 3.72 -10.84
N PRO A 52 -5.61 3.56 -12.12
CA PRO A 52 -4.61 3.53 -13.19
C PRO A 52 -3.73 4.78 -13.19
N GLY A 53 -2.44 4.59 -13.42
CA GLY A 53 -1.48 5.71 -13.52
C GLY A 53 -1.04 6.32 -12.19
N THR A 54 -1.40 5.74 -11.05
CA THR A 54 -0.90 6.20 -9.75
C THR A 54 0.63 6.05 -9.69
N LYS A 55 1.31 7.14 -9.34
CA LYS A 55 2.75 7.11 -9.08
C LYS A 55 3.01 6.52 -7.70
N VAL A 56 3.93 5.59 -7.61
CA VAL A 56 4.38 5.02 -6.34
C VAL A 56 5.86 5.31 -6.12
N THR A 57 6.20 5.59 -4.87
CA THR A 57 7.59 5.70 -4.43
C THR A 57 7.85 4.56 -3.46
N PRO A 58 8.68 3.58 -3.81
CA PRO A 58 8.99 2.48 -2.90
C PRO A 58 9.79 3.00 -1.70
N PRO A 59 9.76 2.29 -0.56
CA PRO A 59 10.58 2.61 0.59
C PRO A 59 12.07 2.65 0.22
N ALA A 60 12.80 3.64 0.75
CA ALA A 60 14.25 3.76 0.53
C ALA A 60 15.06 2.64 1.20
N LYS A 61 14.52 2.04 2.26
CA LYS A 61 15.11 0.90 2.96
C LYS A 61 14.33 -0.37 2.67
N PRO A 62 15.00 -1.53 2.59
CA PRO A 62 14.31 -2.81 2.49
C PRO A 62 13.30 -3.01 3.62
N LEU A 63 12.14 -3.59 3.29
CA LEU A 63 11.22 -4.13 4.27
C LEU A 63 11.66 -5.54 4.65
N GLU A 64 11.41 -5.96 5.88
CA GLU A 64 11.93 -7.23 6.39
C GLU A 64 10.84 -8.30 6.47
N LEU A 65 11.18 -9.50 6.00
CA LEU A 65 10.40 -10.72 6.15
C LEU A 65 11.31 -11.76 6.80
N ASP A 66 10.99 -12.16 8.02
CA ASP A 66 11.81 -13.06 8.82
C ASP A 66 11.36 -14.51 8.72
N GLN A 67 12.30 -15.42 8.89
CA GLN A 67 12.09 -16.85 9.07
C GLN A 67 12.38 -17.17 10.54
N LYS A 68 11.33 -17.34 11.33
CA LYS A 68 11.43 -17.53 12.78
C LYS A 68 10.37 -18.48 13.31
N GLY A 69 10.80 -19.52 14.04
CA GLY A 69 9.90 -20.54 14.54
C GLY A 69 9.33 -21.43 13.44
N MET A 70 10.10 -21.68 12.38
CA MET A 70 9.70 -22.49 11.21
C MET A 70 8.51 -21.90 10.44
N VAL A 71 8.35 -20.57 10.47
CA VAL A 71 7.35 -19.83 9.69
C VAL A 71 7.95 -18.56 9.12
N PHE A 72 7.35 -18.05 8.05
CA PHE A 72 7.62 -16.70 7.55
C PHE A 72 6.79 -15.67 8.32
N MET A 73 7.41 -14.56 8.70
CA MET A 73 6.79 -13.48 9.46
C MET A 73 7.09 -12.12 8.83
N PRO A 74 6.06 -11.37 8.41
CA PRO A 74 4.63 -11.70 8.45
C PRO A 74 4.24 -12.78 7.42
N HIS A 75 3.14 -13.49 7.65
CA HIS A 75 2.59 -14.47 6.69
C HIS A 75 2.08 -13.80 5.39
N VAL A 76 1.51 -12.60 5.50
CA VAL A 76 1.12 -11.77 4.35
C VAL A 76 1.77 -10.40 4.47
N MET A 77 2.55 -10.02 3.46
CA MET A 77 3.21 -8.71 3.34
C MET A 77 2.69 -8.01 2.09
N ALA A 78 2.06 -6.84 2.25
CA ALA A 78 1.68 -5.98 1.13
C ALA A 78 2.74 -4.90 0.92
N VAL A 79 3.16 -4.70 -0.32
CA VAL A 79 4.21 -3.72 -0.68
C VAL A 79 3.83 -3.02 -1.99
N VAL A 80 4.40 -1.85 -2.25
CA VAL A 80 4.31 -1.22 -3.57
C VAL A 80 5.38 -1.78 -4.52
N ARG A 81 5.12 -1.76 -5.82
CA ARG A 81 6.11 -2.12 -6.82
C ARG A 81 7.41 -1.33 -6.67
N GLY A 82 8.55 -1.96 -6.88
CA GLY A 82 9.87 -1.38 -6.68
C GLY A 82 10.39 -1.51 -5.24
N THR A 83 9.64 -2.14 -4.33
CA THR A 83 10.10 -2.42 -2.97
C THR A 83 11.11 -3.55 -2.96
N THR A 84 12.23 -3.36 -2.26
CA THR A 84 13.14 -4.43 -1.90
C THR A 84 12.68 -5.07 -0.58
N VAL A 85 12.54 -6.39 -0.55
CA VAL A 85 12.29 -7.16 0.67
C VAL A 85 13.57 -7.88 1.06
N ARG A 86 13.96 -7.71 2.32
CA ARG A 86 15.07 -8.41 2.96
C ARG A 86 14.54 -9.62 3.70
N PHE A 87 14.95 -10.80 3.29
CA PHE A 87 14.63 -12.04 3.97
C PHE A 87 15.68 -12.33 5.02
N LEU A 88 15.23 -12.41 6.28
CA LEU A 88 16.07 -12.76 7.42
C LEU A 88 15.97 -14.26 7.72
N ASN A 89 16.88 -14.77 8.54
CA ASN A 89 16.76 -16.07 9.18
C ASN A 89 17.15 -15.95 10.66
N SER A 90 16.14 -15.93 11.52
CA SER A 90 16.30 -15.88 12.98
C SER A 90 16.33 -17.26 13.63
N ASP A 91 16.06 -18.36 12.88
CA ASP A 91 16.10 -19.72 13.38
C ASP A 91 17.52 -20.28 13.40
N ALA A 92 17.78 -21.21 14.31
CA ALA A 92 19.07 -21.90 14.43
C ALA A 92 19.35 -22.88 13.26
N VAL A 93 18.35 -23.15 12.43
CA VAL A 93 18.46 -24.01 11.23
C VAL A 93 18.52 -23.18 9.96
N ALA A 94 19.10 -23.75 8.91
CA ALA A 94 19.16 -23.08 7.62
C ALA A 94 17.80 -23.16 6.91
N HIS A 95 17.41 -22.06 6.26
CA HIS A 95 16.20 -21.94 5.45
C HIS A 95 16.51 -21.53 4.02
N ASN A 96 15.54 -21.77 3.15
CA ASN A 96 15.55 -21.36 1.75
C ASN A 96 14.35 -20.44 1.48
N VAL A 97 14.46 -19.57 0.47
CA VAL A 97 13.32 -18.82 -0.07
C VAL A 97 13.30 -18.97 -1.58
N PHE A 98 12.17 -19.39 -2.11
CA PHE A 98 11.90 -19.39 -3.54
C PHE A 98 10.43 -19.02 -3.83
N SER A 99 10.17 -18.55 -5.03
CA SER A 99 8.83 -18.21 -5.50
C SER A 99 8.62 -18.78 -6.91
N PRO A 100 7.61 -19.65 -7.11
CA PRO A 100 7.26 -20.14 -8.44
C PRO A 100 6.80 -19.03 -9.39
N GLU A 101 5.94 -18.13 -8.92
CA GLU A 101 5.40 -17.01 -9.70
C GLU A 101 6.51 -16.02 -10.07
N GLY A 102 7.40 -15.72 -9.12
CA GLY A 102 8.55 -14.84 -9.32
C GLY A 102 9.69 -15.49 -10.11
N LYS A 103 9.65 -16.82 -10.30
CA LYS A 103 10.70 -17.59 -10.97
C LYS A 103 12.09 -17.36 -10.38
N TYR A 104 12.18 -17.17 -9.06
CA TYR A 104 13.44 -17.00 -8.36
C TYR A 104 13.63 -18.01 -7.24
N ASN A 105 14.91 -18.22 -6.89
CA ASN A 105 15.35 -18.98 -5.73
C ASN A 105 16.57 -18.27 -5.15
N LEU A 106 16.44 -17.76 -3.91
CA LEU A 106 17.49 -16.99 -3.25
C LEU A 106 18.57 -17.88 -2.61
N GLY A 107 18.43 -19.20 -2.75
CA GLY A 107 19.33 -20.18 -2.12
C GLY A 107 18.95 -20.47 -0.68
N THR A 108 19.85 -21.20 0.00
CA THR A 108 19.71 -21.57 1.42
C THR A 108 20.76 -20.84 2.24
N TRP A 109 20.40 -20.35 3.44
CA TRP A 109 21.35 -19.64 4.31
C TRP A 109 21.09 -19.93 5.79
N PRO A 110 22.16 -19.87 6.63
CA PRO A 110 22.09 -20.12 8.06
C PRO A 110 21.53 -18.92 8.82
N GLN A 111 21.34 -19.11 10.12
CA GLN A 111 20.92 -18.05 11.06
C GLN A 111 21.78 -16.79 10.93
N GLY A 112 21.13 -15.63 11.00
CA GLY A 112 21.75 -14.30 10.96
C GLY A 112 22.16 -13.82 9.57
N ALA A 113 22.21 -14.69 8.56
CA ALA A 113 22.41 -14.25 7.18
C ALA A 113 21.10 -13.77 6.54
N THR A 114 21.21 -12.94 5.50
CA THR A 114 20.06 -12.32 4.84
C THR A 114 20.16 -12.42 3.33
N ARG A 115 19.03 -12.29 2.63
CA ARG A 115 18.95 -12.15 1.16
C ARG A 115 17.95 -11.08 0.82
N ASP A 116 18.27 -10.24 -0.17
CA ASP A 116 17.39 -9.19 -0.67
C ASP A 116 16.80 -9.61 -2.02
N HIS A 117 15.53 -9.26 -2.24
CA HIS A 117 14.85 -9.41 -3.54
C HIS A 117 14.04 -8.15 -3.87
N LEU A 118 14.17 -7.68 -5.12
CA LEU A 118 13.43 -6.53 -5.64
C LEU A 118 12.11 -6.99 -6.26
N PHE A 119 11.00 -6.48 -5.79
CA PHE A 119 9.66 -6.72 -6.32
C PHE A 119 9.26 -5.60 -7.28
N ASP A 120 9.65 -5.67 -8.53
CA ASP A 120 9.46 -4.63 -9.56
C ASP A 120 8.14 -4.72 -10.33
N LYS A 121 7.43 -5.85 -10.24
CA LYS A 121 6.17 -6.10 -10.96
C LYS A 121 5.02 -6.36 -9.99
N PRO A 122 3.84 -5.75 -10.24
CA PRO A 122 2.64 -6.06 -9.47
C PRO A 122 2.25 -7.54 -9.58
N GLY A 123 1.71 -8.10 -8.50
CA GLY A 123 1.30 -9.50 -8.46
C GLY A 123 1.31 -10.07 -7.06
N VAL A 124 0.95 -11.34 -6.95
CA VAL A 124 1.05 -12.11 -5.72
C VAL A 124 2.18 -13.12 -5.88
N TYR A 125 3.11 -13.10 -4.96
CA TYR A 125 4.29 -13.96 -4.97
C TYR A 125 4.27 -14.84 -3.72
N THR A 126 4.04 -16.14 -3.91
CA THR A 126 4.16 -17.13 -2.84
C THR A 126 5.64 -17.31 -2.48
N GLN A 127 5.96 -17.21 -1.21
CA GLN A 127 7.27 -17.49 -0.66
C GLN A 127 7.25 -18.88 -0.04
N LEU A 128 8.10 -19.77 -0.51
CA LEU A 128 8.18 -21.15 -0.06
C LEU A 128 9.60 -21.49 0.39
N CYS A 129 9.73 -22.52 1.26
CA CYS A 129 11.00 -23.06 1.69
C CYS A 129 11.16 -24.51 1.18
N ARG A 130 12.27 -24.82 0.51
CA ARG A 130 12.56 -26.20 0.06
C ARG A 130 13.02 -27.12 1.17
N VAL A 131 13.51 -26.56 2.29
CA VAL A 131 13.99 -27.32 3.44
C VAL A 131 12.83 -27.73 4.35
N HIS A 132 11.83 -26.85 4.49
CA HIS A 132 10.66 -27.04 5.34
C HIS A 132 9.41 -26.72 4.52
N PRO A 133 8.78 -27.73 3.88
CA PRO A 133 7.70 -27.53 2.91
C PRO A 133 6.42 -26.89 3.49
N GLU A 134 6.26 -26.89 4.82
CA GLU A 134 5.16 -26.26 5.53
C GLU A 134 5.30 -24.73 5.63
N MET A 135 6.49 -24.17 5.34
CA MET A 135 6.73 -22.73 5.40
C MET A 135 6.23 -22.04 4.12
N GLU A 136 5.20 -21.24 4.29
CA GLU A 136 4.59 -20.45 3.23
C GLU A 136 4.29 -19.02 3.70
N ALA A 137 4.44 -18.05 2.80
CA ALA A 137 4.00 -16.67 2.97
C ALA A 137 3.68 -16.03 1.61
N PHE A 138 3.09 -14.84 1.65
CA PHE A 138 2.70 -14.12 0.44
C PHE A 138 3.23 -12.70 0.46
N VAL A 139 3.90 -12.29 -0.61
CA VAL A 139 4.22 -10.90 -0.90
C VAL A 139 3.27 -10.41 -1.97
N VAL A 140 2.38 -9.48 -1.61
CA VAL A 140 1.39 -8.88 -2.50
C VAL A 140 1.92 -7.53 -2.95
N VAL A 141 2.30 -7.44 -4.22
CA VAL A 141 2.91 -6.26 -4.82
C VAL A 141 1.85 -5.42 -5.53
N LEU A 142 1.68 -4.18 -5.11
CA LEU A 142 0.61 -3.29 -5.50
C LEU A 142 1.11 -2.12 -6.37
N GLU A 143 0.23 -1.61 -7.23
CA GLU A 143 0.50 -0.44 -8.10
C GLU A 143 0.19 0.89 -7.42
N THR A 144 -0.44 0.88 -6.25
CA THR A 144 -0.81 2.10 -5.51
C THR A 144 -0.31 2.02 -4.08
N PRO A 145 -0.06 3.15 -3.40
CA PRO A 145 0.33 3.16 -2.00
C PRO A 145 -0.89 3.07 -1.05
N TYR A 146 -2.11 3.01 -1.60
CA TYR A 146 -3.35 3.05 -0.83
C TYR A 146 -3.80 1.61 -0.53
N PHE A 147 -3.27 1.05 0.54
CA PHE A 147 -3.60 -0.30 0.98
C PHE A 147 -3.47 -0.47 2.49
N ALA A 148 -4.10 -1.51 3.00
CA ALA A 148 -3.95 -1.99 4.37
C ALA A 148 -4.01 -3.51 4.39
N VAL A 149 -3.43 -4.11 5.43
CA VAL A 149 -3.59 -5.53 5.76
C VAL A 149 -4.49 -5.60 6.98
N THR A 150 -5.54 -6.41 6.95
CA THR A 150 -6.48 -6.52 8.05
C THR A 150 -5.85 -7.10 9.30
N ASP A 151 -6.28 -6.61 10.46
CA ASP A 151 -5.97 -7.17 11.77
C ASP A 151 -6.75 -8.48 12.05
N ARG A 152 -6.65 -9.01 13.28
CA ARG A 152 -7.30 -10.26 13.69
C ARG A 152 -8.82 -10.20 13.64
N ASP A 153 -9.38 -9.02 13.83
CA ASP A 153 -10.83 -8.77 13.83
C ASP A 153 -11.35 -8.42 12.43
N GLY A 154 -10.44 -8.40 11.44
CA GLY A 154 -10.74 -8.05 10.06
C GLY A 154 -10.82 -6.56 9.79
N GLN A 155 -10.42 -5.71 10.74
CA GLN A 155 -10.49 -4.26 10.58
C GLN A 155 -9.38 -3.75 9.68
N TYR A 156 -9.68 -2.70 8.90
CA TYR A 156 -8.72 -2.02 8.07
C TYR A 156 -8.99 -0.52 7.98
N ALA A 157 -7.93 0.27 7.74
CA ALA A 157 -8.04 1.69 7.44
C ALA A 157 -6.94 2.10 6.45
N ILE A 158 -7.34 2.87 5.44
CA ILE A 158 -6.46 3.47 4.43
C ILE A 158 -6.71 4.97 4.47
N ALA A 159 -5.71 5.72 4.92
CA ALA A 159 -5.76 7.18 5.02
C ALA A 159 -5.04 7.84 3.83
N ASP A 160 -5.09 9.16 3.78
CA ASP A 160 -4.35 10.01 2.85
C ASP A 160 -4.62 9.68 1.37
N VAL A 161 -5.84 9.27 1.07
CA VAL A 161 -6.27 8.94 -0.29
C VAL A 161 -6.77 10.21 -0.98
N PRO A 162 -6.21 10.61 -2.13
CA PRO A 162 -6.76 11.72 -2.90
C PRO A 162 -8.23 11.49 -3.27
N PRO A 163 -9.07 12.52 -3.29
CA PRO A 163 -10.43 12.38 -3.78
C PRO A 163 -10.47 11.87 -5.22
N GLY A 164 -11.37 10.93 -5.50
CA GLY A 164 -11.46 10.30 -6.80
C GLY A 164 -12.25 9.00 -6.81
N LYS A 165 -12.32 8.37 -7.96
CA LYS A 165 -12.92 7.06 -8.16
C LYS A 165 -11.84 5.99 -8.13
N TYR A 166 -12.09 4.91 -7.42
CA TYR A 166 -11.17 3.81 -7.22
C TYR A 166 -11.90 2.48 -7.33
N THR A 167 -11.18 1.44 -7.75
CA THR A 167 -11.63 0.07 -7.52
C THR A 167 -11.01 -0.42 -6.21
N LEU A 168 -11.84 -0.61 -5.19
CA LEU A 168 -11.42 -1.28 -3.95
C LEU A 168 -11.34 -2.78 -4.23
N VAL A 169 -10.20 -3.36 -3.90
CA VAL A 169 -9.93 -4.81 -4.05
C VAL A 169 -9.56 -5.40 -2.71
N ALA A 170 -10.25 -6.45 -2.30
CA ALA A 170 -9.89 -7.29 -1.17
C ALA A 170 -9.32 -8.62 -1.70
N TRP A 171 -8.10 -8.92 -1.32
CA TRP A 171 -7.41 -10.17 -1.66
C TRP A 171 -7.19 -11.04 -0.42
N SER A 172 -7.25 -12.35 -0.61
CA SER A 172 -6.90 -13.37 0.39
C SER A 172 -6.30 -14.58 -0.31
N GLU A 173 -5.39 -15.28 0.36
CA GLU A 173 -4.79 -16.53 -0.13
C GLU A 173 -5.81 -17.67 -0.37
N LYS A 174 -6.92 -17.67 0.38
CA LYS A 174 -7.89 -18.80 0.45
C LYS A 174 -9.25 -18.50 -0.16
N LEU A 175 -9.55 -17.24 -0.43
CA LEU A 175 -10.88 -16.81 -0.85
C LEU A 175 -10.81 -16.07 -2.19
N LYS A 176 -11.93 -16.07 -2.90
CA LYS A 176 -12.04 -15.25 -4.11
C LYS A 176 -11.92 -13.78 -3.77
N SER A 177 -11.13 -13.05 -4.57
CA SER A 177 -11.02 -11.60 -4.42
C SER A 177 -12.35 -10.92 -4.68
N VAL A 178 -12.65 -9.91 -3.87
CA VAL A 178 -13.82 -9.04 -4.03
C VAL A 178 -13.35 -7.72 -4.62
N LYS A 179 -14.13 -7.17 -5.56
CA LYS A 179 -13.90 -5.86 -6.17
C LYS A 179 -15.15 -5.01 -6.06
N GLN A 180 -14.99 -3.74 -5.72
CA GLN A 180 -16.08 -2.77 -5.59
C GLN A 180 -15.62 -1.38 -6.03
N GLU A 181 -16.43 -0.70 -6.84
CA GLU A 181 -16.18 0.70 -7.16
C GLU A 181 -16.54 1.59 -5.97
N VAL A 182 -15.64 2.51 -5.64
CA VAL A 182 -15.79 3.46 -4.54
C VAL A 182 -15.39 4.86 -4.98
N ALA A 183 -16.00 5.87 -4.35
CA ALA A 183 -15.64 7.27 -4.53
C ALA A 183 -15.13 7.83 -3.20
N ILE A 184 -13.91 8.34 -3.21
CA ILE A 184 -13.31 9.01 -2.05
C ILE A 184 -13.59 10.51 -2.16
N GLU A 185 -14.19 11.08 -1.13
CA GLU A 185 -14.47 12.50 -1.03
C GLU A 185 -13.42 13.22 -0.18
N ALA A 186 -13.19 14.49 -0.50
CA ALA A 186 -12.23 15.32 0.23
C ALA A 186 -12.58 15.42 1.73
N GLY A 187 -11.60 15.12 2.60
CA GLY A 187 -11.73 15.22 4.06
C GLY A 187 -12.70 14.24 4.70
N LYS A 188 -13.20 13.24 3.95
CA LYS A 188 -14.13 12.23 4.48
C LYS A 188 -13.52 10.83 4.49
N THR A 189 -13.91 10.02 5.46
CA THR A 189 -13.63 8.59 5.50
C THR A 189 -14.88 7.83 5.07
N LEU A 190 -14.77 7.07 3.98
CA LEU A 190 -15.81 6.15 3.53
C LEU A 190 -15.74 4.86 4.34
N THR A 191 -16.87 4.37 4.85
CA THR A 191 -16.93 3.05 5.49
C THR A 191 -17.37 2.00 4.48
N VAL A 192 -16.58 0.92 4.34
CA VAL A 192 -16.87 -0.21 3.44
C VAL A 192 -16.62 -1.52 4.17
N ASP A 193 -17.69 -2.25 4.47
CA ASP A 193 -17.60 -3.59 5.02
C ASP A 193 -17.73 -4.62 3.92
N LEU A 194 -16.88 -5.64 3.95
CA LEU A 194 -16.75 -6.66 2.91
C LEU A 194 -17.04 -8.05 3.46
N ALA A 195 -17.74 -8.85 2.67
CA ALA A 195 -17.90 -10.27 2.93
C ALA A 195 -17.18 -11.08 1.85
N MET A 196 -16.24 -11.94 2.25
CA MET A 196 -15.48 -12.79 1.35
C MET A 196 -15.92 -14.25 1.51
N ALA A 197 -15.97 -14.98 0.39
CA ALA A 197 -16.35 -16.39 0.31
C ALA A 197 -15.41 -17.15 -0.65
N ARG A 198 -15.45 -18.49 -0.56
CA ARG A 198 -14.71 -19.42 -1.44
C ARG A 198 -15.23 -19.43 -2.87
#